data_fa1d498bebf5b0af151cc12ef499ad1e
#
_entry.id   fa1d498bebf5b0af151cc12ef499ad1e
#
_cell.length_a   1.000
_cell.length_b   1.000
_cell.length_c   1.000
_cell.angle_alpha   90.00
_cell.angle_beta   90.00
_cell.angle_gamma   90.00
#
_symmetry.space_group_name_H-M   'P 1'
#
loop_
_entity.id
_entity.type
_entity.pdbx_description
1 polymer ?
#
loop_
_entity_poly.entity_id
_entity_poly.type
_entity_poly.pdbx_seq_one_letter_code
_entity_poly.pdbx_strand_id
1 'polypeptide(L)'
;MSSAYLQAGTKTEDGGKRGFAISMPSDDASRRLASGWLQLGMASLVGAGLFAFLVVLSRTPYIQDVFPWIDFFHTALVVHVDLSVLLWFLAFAGVLWSLNSSSRFLGIGWLALALAAGGAAMIALSPFIDTGKPLMSNYVPVIQSTFFFTGLIVFAVGISLLAL
;
A
#
# COMPACT_ATOMS: atom_id res chain seq x y z
N MET A 1 -24.91 -33.18 32.18
CA MET A 1 -25.57 -32.73 30.92
C MET A 1 -26.58 -31.68 31.28
N SER A 2 -26.63 -30.60 30.56
CA SER A 2 -27.60 -29.49 30.69
C SER A 2 -27.27 -28.37 31.66
N SER A 3 -26.41 -27.45 31.31
CA SER A 3 -26.37 -26.11 31.90
C SER A 3 -25.76 -25.04 30.97
N ALA A 4 -25.47 -25.35 29.68
CA ALA A 4 -24.81 -24.45 28.78
C ALA A 4 -25.74 -23.70 27.80
N TYR A 5 -27.05 -23.88 27.86
CA TYR A 5 -28.00 -23.33 26.88
C TYR A 5 -28.92 -22.20 27.40
N LEU A 6 -28.69 -21.67 28.58
CA LEU A 6 -29.59 -20.71 29.22
C LEU A 6 -29.05 -19.26 29.30
N GLN A 7 -27.98 -18.93 28.56
CA GLN A 7 -27.51 -17.53 28.52
C GLN A 7 -27.69 -16.86 27.13
N ALA A 8 -28.47 -17.43 26.23
CA ALA A 8 -28.88 -16.77 24.99
C ALA A 8 -30.30 -16.20 25.16
N GLY A 9 -30.47 -15.06 25.83
CA GLY A 9 -31.82 -14.52 25.90
C GLY A 9 -32.08 -13.41 26.92
N THR A 10 -31.23 -12.41 27.03
CA THR A 10 -31.70 -11.11 27.48
C THR A 10 -31.71 -10.13 26.32
N LYS A 11 -32.75 -10.23 25.49
CA LYS A 11 -33.18 -9.13 24.62
C LYS A 11 -33.66 -8.01 25.55
N THR A 12 -32.83 -7.04 25.81
CA THR A 12 -33.31 -5.70 26.13
C THR A 12 -33.83 -5.10 24.85
N GLU A 13 -35.14 -5.06 24.68
CA GLU A 13 -35.85 -4.21 23.75
C GLU A 13 -35.64 -2.76 24.16
N ASP A 14 -34.49 -2.18 23.76
CA ASP A 14 -34.36 -0.74 23.68
C ASP A 14 -34.38 -0.38 22.19
N GLY A 15 -35.43 0.34 21.77
CA GLY A 15 -35.69 0.80 20.41
C GLY A 15 -34.67 1.85 19.98
N GLY A 16 -33.40 1.51 19.91
CA GLY A 16 -32.33 2.41 19.54
C GLY A 16 -31.32 1.74 18.61
N LYS A 17 -31.18 2.29 17.43
CA LYS A 17 -30.03 2.24 16.53
C LYS A 17 -29.26 0.90 16.56
N ARG A 18 -29.51 0.05 15.62
CA ARG A 18 -28.65 -1.11 15.34
C ARG A 18 -27.25 -0.59 15.01
N GLY A 19 -26.42 -0.42 16.04
CA GLY A 19 -25.01 -0.11 15.87
C GLY A 19 -24.37 -1.25 15.10
N PHE A 20 -23.81 -0.94 13.96
CA PHE A 20 -23.03 -1.90 13.19
C PHE A 20 -21.73 -2.15 13.98
N ALA A 21 -21.68 -3.22 14.75
CA ALA A 21 -20.48 -3.62 15.47
C ALA A 21 -19.60 -4.44 14.53
N ILE A 22 -18.51 -3.85 14.09
CA ILE A 22 -17.45 -4.58 13.39
C ILE A 22 -16.67 -5.35 14.45
N SER A 23 -16.72 -6.69 14.40
CA SER A 23 -15.88 -7.52 15.26
C SER A 23 -14.43 -7.40 14.80
N MET A 24 -13.60 -6.72 15.58
CA MET A 24 -12.16 -6.71 15.35
C MET A 24 -11.56 -8.06 15.76
N PRO A 25 -10.55 -8.58 15.03
CA PRO A 25 -9.83 -9.78 15.44
C PRO A 25 -9.30 -9.61 16.86
N SER A 26 -9.47 -10.64 17.69
CA SER A 26 -8.94 -10.67 19.06
C SER A 26 -7.41 -10.88 19.09
N ASP A 27 -6.83 -11.27 17.98
CA ASP A 27 -5.39 -11.55 17.84
C ASP A 27 -4.59 -10.27 17.63
N ASP A 28 -3.79 -9.89 18.60
CA ASP A 28 -2.92 -8.71 18.54
C ASP A 28 -1.87 -8.79 17.43
N ALA A 29 -1.46 -9.99 17.01
CA ALA A 29 -0.46 -10.17 15.97
C ALA A 29 -1.04 -9.80 14.58
N SER A 30 -2.27 -10.22 14.27
CA SER A 30 -2.97 -9.83 13.03
C SER A 30 -3.23 -8.31 12.99
N ARG A 31 -3.55 -7.70 14.14
CA ARG A 31 -3.73 -6.24 14.24
C ARG A 31 -2.43 -5.48 13.98
N ARG A 32 -1.29 -5.99 14.48
CA ARG A 32 0.04 -5.39 14.21
C ARG A 32 0.40 -5.51 12.72
N LEU A 33 0.13 -6.64 12.10
CA LEU A 33 0.35 -6.81 10.66
C LEU A 33 -0.51 -5.86 9.83
N ALA A 34 -1.80 -5.75 10.15
CA ALA A 34 -2.70 -4.79 9.51
C ALA A 34 -2.23 -3.34 9.69
N SER A 35 -1.74 -2.99 10.89
CA SER A 35 -1.12 -1.68 11.16
C SER A 35 0.12 -1.44 10.29
N GLY A 36 0.95 -2.46 10.07
CA GLY A 36 2.10 -2.36 9.16
C GLY A 36 1.70 -2.06 7.72
N TRP A 37 0.67 -2.73 7.21
CA TRP A 37 0.11 -2.44 5.89
C TRP A 37 -0.49 -1.03 5.81
N LEU A 38 -1.18 -0.57 6.86
CA LEU A 38 -1.70 0.79 6.92
C LEU A 38 -0.57 1.82 6.89
N GLN A 39 0.52 1.58 7.64
CA GLN A 39 1.69 2.44 7.64
C GLN A 39 2.35 2.50 6.25
N LEU A 40 2.45 1.37 5.54
CA LEU A 40 2.94 1.35 4.15
C LEU A 40 2.04 2.21 3.24
N GLY A 41 0.72 2.06 3.33
CA GLY A 41 -0.22 2.89 2.58
C GLY A 41 -0.08 4.38 2.90
N MET A 42 0.02 4.75 4.17
CA MET A 42 0.23 6.14 4.58
C MET A 42 1.57 6.69 4.07
N ALA A 43 2.65 5.91 4.18
CA ALA A 43 3.96 6.30 3.68
C ALA A 43 3.94 6.50 2.16
N SER A 44 3.24 5.63 1.41
CA SER A 44 3.09 5.79 -0.04
C SER A 44 2.34 7.07 -0.41
N LEU A 45 1.29 7.44 0.33
CA LEU A 45 0.57 8.71 0.10
C LEU A 45 1.43 9.94 0.42
N VAL A 46 2.24 9.89 1.48
CA VAL A 46 3.19 10.96 1.79
C VAL A 46 4.22 11.09 0.66
N GLY A 47 4.79 9.97 0.20
CA GLY A 47 5.67 9.93 -0.95
C GLY A 47 5.01 10.49 -2.22
N ALA A 48 3.78 10.06 -2.49
CA ALA A 48 3.00 10.60 -3.61
C ALA A 48 2.84 12.13 -3.52
N GLY A 49 2.56 12.67 -2.33
CA GLY A 49 2.47 14.11 -2.09
C GLY A 49 3.77 14.85 -2.41
N LEU A 50 4.92 14.28 -2.04
CA LEU A 50 6.23 14.84 -2.39
C LEU A 50 6.44 14.83 -3.92
N PHE A 51 6.09 13.75 -4.61
CA PHE A 51 6.18 13.68 -6.06
C PHE A 51 5.16 14.60 -6.76
N ALA A 52 3.96 14.81 -6.19
CA ALA A 52 3.02 15.83 -6.68
C ALA A 52 3.62 17.23 -6.64
N PHE A 53 4.35 17.55 -5.56
CA PHE A 53 5.08 18.80 -5.47
C PHE A 53 6.16 18.92 -6.55
N LEU A 54 6.91 17.84 -6.82
CA LEU A 54 7.88 17.80 -7.91
C LEU A 54 7.23 17.96 -9.29
N VAL A 55 6.03 17.39 -9.52
CA VAL A 55 5.24 17.59 -10.74
C VAL A 55 4.91 19.07 -10.94
N VAL A 56 4.54 19.81 -9.88
CA VAL A 56 4.30 21.24 -9.95
C VAL A 56 5.60 22.01 -10.23
N LEU A 57 6.67 21.66 -9.52
CA LEU A 57 8.00 22.29 -9.70
C LEU A 57 8.55 22.09 -11.12
N SER A 58 8.26 20.97 -11.77
CA SER A 58 8.73 20.70 -13.14
C SER A 58 8.22 21.73 -14.17
N ARG A 59 7.18 22.47 -13.84
CA ARG A 59 6.66 23.56 -14.69
C ARG A 59 7.32 24.91 -14.41
N THR A 60 8.22 25.00 -13.44
CA THR A 60 8.94 26.21 -13.11
C THR A 60 10.17 26.34 -14.02
N PRO A 61 10.40 27.48 -14.68
CA PRO A 61 11.61 27.70 -15.48
C PRO A 61 12.88 27.44 -14.64
N TYR A 62 13.90 26.91 -15.27
CA TYR A 62 15.24 26.58 -14.71
C TYR A 62 15.28 25.43 -13.69
N ILE A 63 14.17 24.96 -13.13
CA ILE A 63 14.18 23.82 -12.20
C ILE A 63 14.49 22.50 -12.91
N GLN A 64 14.12 22.39 -14.19
CA GLN A 64 14.41 21.19 -15.00
C GLN A 64 15.92 20.93 -15.15
N ASP A 65 16.74 21.98 -15.09
CA ASP A 65 18.20 21.86 -15.22
C ASP A 65 18.85 21.32 -13.94
N VAL A 66 18.14 21.37 -12.81
CA VAL A 66 18.64 20.89 -11.51
C VAL A 66 18.50 19.36 -11.36
N PHE A 67 17.49 18.78 -12.01
CA PHE A 67 17.21 17.35 -11.93
C PHE A 67 17.67 16.64 -13.22
N PRO A 68 18.58 15.64 -13.12
CA PRO A 68 19.14 14.95 -14.31
C PRO A 68 18.18 13.89 -14.87
N TRP A 69 16.89 14.04 -14.69
CA TRP A 69 15.91 13.11 -15.20
C TRP A 69 15.61 13.39 -16.67
N ILE A 70 15.48 12.32 -17.47
CA ILE A 70 15.27 12.43 -18.92
C ILE A 70 14.02 13.23 -19.28
N ASP A 71 12.96 13.08 -18.48
CA ASP A 71 11.72 13.82 -18.60
C ASP A 71 11.18 14.05 -17.18
N PHE A 72 11.55 15.18 -16.61
CA PHE A 72 11.27 15.46 -15.18
C PHE A 72 9.77 15.40 -14.86
N PHE A 73 8.93 16.03 -15.70
CA PHE A 73 7.50 16.05 -15.45
C PHE A 73 6.89 14.65 -15.46
N HIS A 74 7.11 13.88 -16.53
CA HIS A 74 6.51 12.55 -16.66
C HIS A 74 7.12 11.57 -15.67
N THR A 75 8.41 11.65 -15.37
CA THR A 75 9.06 10.82 -14.37
C THR A 75 8.45 11.03 -12.98
N ALA A 76 8.29 12.29 -12.55
CA ALA A 76 7.65 12.59 -11.28
C ALA A 76 6.17 12.17 -11.27
N LEU A 77 5.46 12.32 -12.39
CA LEU A 77 4.06 11.94 -12.53
C LEU A 77 3.88 10.41 -12.44
N VAL A 78 4.75 9.61 -13.07
CA VAL A 78 4.72 8.15 -12.97
C VAL A 78 4.78 7.72 -11.52
N VAL A 79 5.79 8.16 -10.78
CA VAL A 79 5.96 7.75 -9.37
C VAL A 79 4.84 8.28 -8.49
N HIS A 80 4.37 9.52 -8.72
CA HIS A 80 3.21 10.05 -8.03
C HIS A 80 1.97 9.16 -8.19
N VAL A 81 1.66 8.74 -9.40
CA VAL A 81 0.49 7.90 -9.70
C VAL A 81 0.66 6.51 -9.08
N ASP A 82 1.81 5.88 -9.22
CA ASP A 82 2.04 4.55 -8.67
C ASP A 82 1.93 4.54 -7.14
N LEU A 83 2.50 5.53 -6.46
CA LEU A 83 2.42 5.63 -5.00
C LEU A 83 0.99 5.94 -4.52
N SER A 84 0.27 6.82 -5.22
CA SER A 84 -1.07 7.28 -4.79
C SER A 84 -2.20 6.35 -5.22
N VAL A 85 -2.03 5.59 -6.29
CA VAL A 85 -3.08 4.70 -6.80
C VAL A 85 -2.69 3.25 -6.57
N LEU A 86 -1.63 2.74 -7.21
CA LEU A 86 -1.28 1.33 -7.18
C LEU A 86 -0.92 0.87 -5.75
N LEU A 87 0.07 1.53 -5.14
CA LEU A 87 0.58 1.10 -3.83
C LEU A 87 -0.42 1.35 -2.71
N TRP A 88 -1.04 2.51 -2.69
CA TRP A 88 -2.06 2.85 -1.70
C TRP A 88 -3.22 1.85 -1.68
N PHE A 89 -3.83 1.56 -2.85
CA PHE A 89 -4.96 0.63 -2.93
C PHE A 89 -4.58 -0.78 -2.51
N LEU A 90 -3.42 -1.26 -2.95
CA LEU A 90 -2.97 -2.62 -2.61
C LEU A 90 -2.53 -2.72 -1.15
N ALA A 91 -1.93 -1.68 -0.58
CA ALA A 91 -1.62 -1.65 0.85
C ALA A 91 -2.91 -1.66 1.69
N PHE A 92 -3.95 -0.93 1.28
CA PHE A 92 -5.24 -0.96 1.95
C PHE A 92 -5.93 -2.34 1.83
N ALA A 93 -5.85 -2.99 0.67
CA ALA A 93 -6.25 -4.38 0.54
C ALA A 93 -5.48 -5.29 1.52
N GLY A 94 -4.19 -5.05 1.71
CA GLY A 94 -3.35 -5.73 2.69
C GLY A 94 -3.85 -5.60 4.13
N VAL A 95 -4.36 -4.42 4.52
CA VAL A 95 -5.03 -4.23 5.82
C VAL A 95 -6.23 -5.16 5.95
N LEU A 96 -7.12 -5.15 4.95
CA LEU A 96 -8.34 -5.95 4.99
C LEU A 96 -8.03 -7.46 5.03
N TRP A 97 -7.07 -7.91 4.25
CA TRP A 97 -6.64 -9.32 4.26
C TRP A 97 -6.06 -9.71 5.61
N SER A 98 -5.16 -8.90 6.17
CA SER A 98 -4.54 -9.16 7.46
C SER A 98 -5.55 -9.25 8.61
N LEU A 99 -6.63 -8.45 8.56
CA LEU A 99 -7.71 -8.50 9.55
C LEU A 99 -8.62 -9.73 9.40
N ASN A 100 -8.68 -10.33 8.20
CA ASN A 100 -9.51 -11.51 7.93
C ASN A 100 -8.70 -12.81 7.83
N SER A 101 -7.37 -12.74 7.95
CA SER A 101 -6.48 -13.90 7.87
C SER A 101 -6.39 -14.62 9.22
N SER A 102 -6.15 -15.92 9.16
CA SER A 102 -5.88 -16.73 10.34
C SER A 102 -4.46 -16.50 10.85
N SER A 103 -4.26 -16.52 12.17
CA SER A 103 -2.96 -16.35 12.82
C SER A 103 -1.89 -17.39 12.40
N ARG A 104 -2.31 -18.47 11.75
CA ARG A 104 -1.43 -19.56 11.27
C ARG A 104 -0.39 -19.09 10.24
N PHE A 105 -0.70 -18.08 9.43
CA PHE A 105 0.13 -17.61 8.32
C PHE A 105 0.81 -16.27 8.57
N LEU A 106 0.87 -15.80 9.82
CA LEU A 106 1.44 -14.50 10.18
C LEU A 106 2.87 -14.29 9.67
N GLY A 107 3.71 -15.34 9.68
CA GLY A 107 5.09 -15.24 9.16
C GLY A 107 5.13 -14.89 7.67
N ILE A 108 4.24 -15.50 6.88
CA ILE A 108 4.09 -15.20 5.44
C ILE A 108 3.57 -13.75 5.28
N GLY A 109 2.61 -13.33 6.09
CA GLY A 109 2.10 -11.97 6.07
C GLY A 109 3.17 -10.90 6.33
N TRP A 110 4.07 -11.13 7.29
CA TRP A 110 5.20 -10.24 7.54
C TRP A 110 6.23 -10.23 6.42
N LEU A 111 6.52 -11.39 5.82
CA LEU A 111 7.37 -11.47 4.63
C LEU A 111 6.74 -10.72 3.44
N ALA A 112 5.44 -10.90 3.23
CA ALA A 112 4.67 -10.19 2.22
C ALA A 112 4.76 -8.67 2.39
N LEU A 113 4.57 -8.17 3.62
CA LEU A 113 4.71 -6.75 3.95
C LEU A 113 6.14 -6.24 3.71
N ALA A 114 7.16 -7.00 4.12
CA ALA A 114 8.55 -6.63 3.92
C ALA A 114 8.91 -6.52 2.43
N LEU A 115 8.48 -7.48 1.61
CA LEU A 115 8.66 -7.43 0.15
C LEU A 115 7.90 -6.26 -0.47
N ALA A 116 6.65 -6.04 -0.08
CA ALA A 116 5.86 -4.93 -0.58
C ALA A 116 6.50 -3.57 -0.21
N ALA A 117 6.98 -3.41 1.01
CA ALA A 117 7.66 -2.20 1.44
C ALA A 117 8.99 -1.98 0.70
N GLY A 118 9.78 -3.05 0.50
CA GLY A 118 11.01 -3.01 -0.29
C GLY A 118 10.75 -2.61 -1.75
N GLY A 119 9.76 -3.25 -2.40
CA GLY A 119 9.36 -2.92 -3.75
C GLY A 119 8.86 -1.48 -3.88
N ALA A 120 8.04 -1.01 -2.93
CA ALA A 120 7.56 0.37 -2.87
C ALA A 120 8.71 1.38 -2.76
N ALA A 121 9.71 1.09 -1.91
CA ALA A 121 10.90 1.93 -1.77
C ALA A 121 11.72 1.96 -3.06
N MET A 122 11.88 0.82 -3.75
CA MET A 122 12.57 0.77 -5.05
C MET A 122 11.86 1.61 -6.10
N ILE A 123 10.53 1.53 -6.20
CA ILE A 123 9.73 2.35 -7.12
C ILE A 123 9.93 3.83 -6.82
N ALA A 124 9.81 4.25 -5.55
CA ALA A 124 9.96 5.64 -5.14
C ALA A 124 11.37 6.20 -5.37
N LEU A 125 12.40 5.37 -5.22
CA LEU A 125 13.80 5.78 -5.37
C LEU A 125 14.32 5.65 -6.80
N SER A 126 13.59 4.97 -7.69
CA SER A 126 14.03 4.68 -9.05
C SER A 126 14.47 5.91 -9.86
N PRO A 127 13.81 7.07 -9.79
CA PRO A 127 14.23 8.26 -10.53
C PRO A 127 15.62 8.78 -10.14
N PHE A 128 16.06 8.46 -8.93
CA PHE A 128 17.33 8.94 -8.37
C PHE A 128 18.50 7.96 -8.57
N ILE A 129 18.17 6.68 -8.89
CA ILE A 129 19.18 5.60 -8.99
C ILE A 129 19.41 5.21 -10.44
N ASP A 130 18.32 5.06 -11.22
CA ASP A 130 18.38 4.57 -12.61
C ASP A 130 17.36 5.33 -13.45
N THR A 131 17.83 6.34 -14.18
CA THR A 131 17.00 7.24 -14.97
C THR A 131 16.60 6.59 -16.29
N GLY A 132 15.43 5.96 -16.31
CA GLY A 132 14.80 5.44 -17.51
C GLY A 132 13.83 6.44 -18.15
N LYS A 133 13.41 6.17 -19.40
CA LYS A 133 12.33 6.95 -20.02
C LYS A 133 10.99 6.63 -19.37
N PRO A 134 10.19 7.63 -18.96
CA PRO A 134 8.85 7.38 -18.49
C PRO A 134 7.96 6.94 -19.66
N LEU A 135 7.17 5.91 -19.44
CA LEU A 135 6.16 5.42 -20.36
C LEU A 135 4.78 5.59 -19.70
N MET A 136 4.01 6.50 -20.28
CA MET A 136 2.63 6.71 -19.84
C MET A 136 1.73 5.60 -20.39
N SER A 137 1.21 4.78 -19.51
CA SER A 137 0.25 3.73 -19.83
C SER A 137 -1.12 4.09 -19.23
N ASN A 138 -2.19 3.58 -19.83
CA ASN A 138 -3.56 3.84 -19.37
C ASN A 138 -3.87 3.20 -18.00
N TYR A 139 -3.07 2.23 -17.54
CA TYR A 139 -3.33 1.49 -16.30
C TYR A 139 -2.25 1.75 -15.26
N VAL A 140 -1.03 1.33 -15.53
CA VAL A 140 0.13 1.52 -14.64
C VAL A 140 1.22 2.17 -15.48
N PRO A 141 1.50 3.46 -15.26
CA PRO A 141 2.62 4.11 -15.91
C PRO A 141 3.92 3.54 -15.36
N VAL A 142 4.98 3.51 -16.15
CA VAL A 142 6.24 2.89 -15.73
C VAL A 142 7.45 3.74 -16.14
N ILE A 143 8.54 3.62 -15.39
CA ILE A 143 9.86 4.10 -15.82
C ILE A 143 10.59 2.91 -16.43
N GLN A 144 11.10 3.09 -17.64
CA GLN A 144 11.84 2.04 -18.38
C GLN A 144 13.25 1.88 -17.79
N SER A 145 13.32 1.42 -16.54
CA SER A 145 14.56 1.13 -15.85
C SER A 145 14.50 -0.24 -15.19
N THR A 146 15.63 -0.93 -15.14
CA THR A 146 15.71 -2.25 -14.49
C THR A 146 15.37 -2.16 -13.02
N PHE A 147 15.81 -1.09 -12.35
CA PHE A 147 15.56 -0.89 -10.93
C PHE A 147 14.07 -0.69 -10.62
N PHE A 148 13.35 0.09 -11.43
CA PHE A 148 11.92 0.29 -11.32
C PHE A 148 11.14 -1.03 -11.50
N PHE A 149 11.44 -1.76 -12.58
CA PHE A 149 10.77 -3.04 -12.86
C PHE A 149 11.04 -4.09 -11.78
N THR A 150 12.26 -4.15 -11.25
CA THR A 150 12.57 -5.02 -10.12
C THR A 150 11.73 -4.64 -8.90
N GLY A 151 11.59 -3.35 -8.58
CA GLY A 151 10.73 -2.85 -7.51
C GLY A 151 9.27 -3.27 -7.71
N LEU A 152 8.76 -3.12 -8.93
CA LEU A 152 7.39 -3.49 -9.27
C LEU A 152 7.15 -5.02 -9.10
N ILE A 153 8.10 -5.85 -9.55
CA ILE A 153 8.02 -7.30 -9.38
C ILE A 153 8.08 -7.70 -7.92
N VAL A 154 9.01 -7.13 -7.14
CA VAL A 154 9.14 -7.41 -5.70
C VAL A 154 7.87 -7.01 -4.96
N PHE A 155 7.29 -5.85 -5.28
CA PHE A 155 6.01 -5.41 -4.75
C PHE A 155 4.88 -6.39 -5.09
N ALA A 156 4.76 -6.78 -6.37
CA ALA A 156 3.75 -7.72 -6.84
C ALA A 156 3.87 -9.09 -6.16
N VAL A 157 5.09 -9.60 -5.95
CA VAL A 157 5.34 -10.83 -5.20
C VAL A 157 4.86 -10.69 -3.76
N GLY A 158 5.16 -9.56 -3.10
CA GLY A 158 4.69 -9.28 -1.74
C GLY A 158 3.16 -9.33 -1.64
N ILE A 159 2.45 -8.66 -2.55
CA ILE A 159 0.98 -8.67 -2.58
C ILE A 159 0.44 -10.08 -2.90
N SER A 160 1.07 -10.81 -3.82
CA SER A 160 0.65 -12.17 -4.19
C SER A 160 0.79 -13.15 -3.01
N LEU A 161 1.86 -13.03 -2.22
CA LEU A 161 2.06 -13.85 -1.02
C LEU A 161 1.00 -13.57 0.06
N LEU A 162 0.49 -12.36 0.13
CA LEU A 162 -0.56 -12.03 1.09
C LEU A 162 -1.91 -12.66 0.72
N ALA A 163 -2.14 -12.91 -0.56
CA ALA A 163 -3.39 -13.49 -1.07
C ALA A 163 -3.45 -15.04 -0.95
N LEU A 164 -2.35 -15.68 -0.53
CA LEU A 164 -2.28 -17.14 -0.27
C LEU A 164 -2.73 -17.48 1.16
#